data_523fadee2fbca683064c54761d5c894e
#
_entry.id   523fadee2fbca683064c54761d5c894e
#
_cell.length_a   1.000
_cell.length_b   1.000
_cell.length_c   1.000
_cell.angle_alpha   90.00
_cell.angle_beta   90.00
_cell.angle_gamma   90.00
#
_symmetry.space_group_name_H-M   'P 1'
#
loop_
_entity.id
_entity.type
_entity.pdbx_description
1 polymer ?
#
loop_
_entity_poly.entity_id
_entity_poly.type
_entity_poly.pdbx_seq_one_letter_code
_entity_poly.pdbx_strand_id
1 'polypeptide(L)' 'MPMLSKKQVTARTGLSATTIWRQVRTGGFPKPRQLAPNRIGWVETEVQEWEDSRPVAQCKVATSG' A
#
# COMPACT_ATOMS: atom_id res chain seq x y z
N MET A 1 14.96 7.86 6.77
CA MET A 1 14.24 6.96 5.87
C MET A 1 12.79 7.42 5.75
N PRO A 2 12.30 7.64 4.53
CA PRO A 2 10.93 8.17 4.39
C PRO A 2 9.89 7.14 4.82
N MET A 3 8.88 7.64 5.48
CA MET A 3 7.77 6.82 5.94
C MET A 3 6.49 7.41 5.38
N LEU A 4 5.55 6.55 5.06
CA LEU A 4 4.25 6.97 4.54
C LEU A 4 3.19 6.72 5.58
N SER A 5 2.35 7.71 5.81
CA SER A 5 1.21 7.53 6.70
C SER A 5 0.13 6.73 5.97
N LYS A 6 -0.85 6.27 6.75
CA LYS A 6 -1.98 5.54 6.16
C LYS A 6 -2.64 6.38 5.07
N LYS A 7 -2.82 7.66 5.32
CA LYS A 7 -3.44 8.55 4.36
C LYS A 7 -2.61 8.66 3.09
N GLN A 8 -1.28 8.76 3.24
CA GLN A 8 -0.40 8.83 2.09
C GLN A 8 -0.40 7.54 1.30
N VAL A 9 -0.44 6.41 1.99
CA VAL A 9 -0.46 5.12 1.31
C VAL A 9 -1.76 4.96 0.54
N THR A 10 -2.89 5.32 1.12
CA THR A 10 -4.16 5.22 0.40
C THR A 10 -4.18 6.13 -0.83
N ALA A 11 -3.63 7.32 -0.70
CA ALA A 11 -3.58 8.24 -1.84
C ALA A 11 -2.65 7.71 -2.93
N ARG A 12 -1.53 7.13 -2.52
CA ARG A 12 -0.55 6.65 -3.49
C ARG A 12 -1.02 5.42 -4.22
N THR A 13 -1.67 4.50 -3.52
CA THR A 13 -2.09 3.23 -4.12
C THR A 13 -3.48 3.30 -4.72
N GLY A 14 -4.28 4.27 -4.31
CA GLY A 14 -5.66 4.35 -4.75
C GLY A 14 -6.57 3.34 -4.07
N LEU A 15 -6.06 2.61 -3.09
CA LEU A 15 -6.84 1.62 -2.36
C LEU A 15 -7.46 2.24 -1.12
N SER A 16 -8.62 1.75 -0.73
CA SER A 16 -9.23 2.20 0.52
C SER A 16 -8.48 1.60 1.70
N ALA A 17 -8.63 2.21 2.87
CA ALA A 17 -8.00 1.69 4.08
C ALA A 17 -8.44 0.26 4.35
N THR A 18 -9.71 -0.04 4.14
CA THR A 18 -10.22 -1.39 4.35
C THR A 18 -9.51 -2.38 3.46
N THR A 19 -9.32 -2.03 2.20
CA THR A 19 -8.65 -2.92 1.25
C THR A 19 -7.19 -3.11 1.66
N ILE A 20 -6.52 -2.03 2.09
CA ILE A 20 -5.14 -2.13 2.52
C ILE A 20 -5.02 -3.07 3.70
N TRP A 21 -5.87 -2.92 4.71
CA TRP A 21 -5.81 -3.78 5.89
C TRP A 21 -6.11 -5.23 5.56
N ARG A 22 -7.04 -5.45 4.62
CA ARG A 22 -7.32 -6.81 4.18
C ARG A 22 -6.08 -7.41 3.54
N GLN A 23 -5.39 -6.67 2.70
CA GLN A 23 -4.20 -7.18 2.04
C GLN A 23 -3.04 -7.37 3.00
N VAL A 24 -2.91 -6.50 3.99
CA VAL A 24 -1.92 -6.70 5.04
C VAL A 24 -2.15 -8.03 5.74
N ARG A 25 -3.42 -8.32 6.03
CA ARG A 25 -3.76 -9.55 6.73
C ARG A 25 -3.46 -10.79 5.90
N THR A 26 -3.68 -10.72 4.60
CA THR A 26 -3.46 -11.87 3.72
C THR A 26 -2.03 -11.95 3.21
N GLY A 27 -1.21 -10.96 3.51
CA GLY A 27 0.18 -10.94 3.07
C GLY A 27 0.38 -10.31 1.72
N GLY A 28 -0.64 -9.70 1.13
CA GLY A 28 -0.53 -9.07 -0.17
C GLY A 28 -0.03 -7.65 -0.14
N PHE A 29 0.24 -7.10 1.03
CA PHE A 29 0.71 -5.73 1.17
C PHE A 29 1.68 -5.68 2.35
N PRO A 30 2.71 -4.85 2.31
CA PRO A 30 3.67 -4.76 3.41
C PRO A 30 2.99 -4.37 4.71
N LYS A 31 3.47 -4.93 5.80
CA LYS A 31 2.90 -4.62 7.10
C LYS A 31 3.37 -3.25 7.57
N PRO A 32 2.50 -2.51 8.25
CA PRO A 32 2.91 -1.21 8.76
C PRO A 32 3.89 -1.35 9.92
N ARG A 33 4.67 -0.32 10.10
CA ARG A 33 5.60 -0.21 11.22
C ARG A 33 5.05 0.75 12.24
N GLN A 34 5.27 0.46 13.51
CA GLN A 34 4.84 1.35 14.55
C GLN A 34 5.86 2.46 14.73
N LEU A 35 5.46 3.69 14.46
CA LEU A 35 6.34 4.85 14.54
C LEU A 35 6.33 5.47 15.93
N ALA A 36 5.20 5.37 16.62
CA ALA A 36 5.02 5.90 17.96
C ALA A 36 3.85 5.14 18.57
N PRO A 37 3.59 5.28 19.87
CA PRO A 37 2.51 4.52 20.50
C PRO A 37 1.18 4.61 19.78
N ASN A 38 0.86 5.76 19.19
CA ASN A 38 -0.42 5.96 18.52
C ASN A 38 -0.27 6.19 17.02
N ARG A 39 0.89 5.87 16.45
CA ARG A 39 1.12 6.16 15.05
C ARG A 39 1.75 4.97 14.36
N ILE A 40 1.22 4.67 13.19
CA ILE A 40 1.79 3.65 12.33
C ILE A 40 2.08 4.26 10.98
N GLY A 41 2.96 3.61 10.23
CA GLY A 41 3.27 4.04 8.90
C GLY A 41 3.94 2.91 8.14
N TRP A 42 4.14 3.11 6.87
CA TRP A 42 4.79 2.13 6.02
C TRP A 42 6.12 2.69 5.55
N VAL A 43 7.11 1.83 5.42
CA VAL A 43 8.39 2.22 4.84
C VAL A 43 8.16 2.46 3.36
N GLU A 44 8.56 3.62 2.87
CA GLU A 44 8.33 3.97 1.47
C GLU A 44 8.94 2.94 0.54
N THR A 45 10.14 2.47 0.86
CA THR A 45 10.81 1.47 0.04
C THR A 45 9.98 0.20 -0.09
N GLU A 46 9.37 -0.23 1.01
CA GLU A 46 8.54 -1.43 0.98
C GLU A 46 7.32 -1.23 0.11
N VAL A 47 6.70 -0.06 0.19
CA VAL A 47 5.54 0.24 -0.66
C VAL A 47 5.97 0.30 -2.12
N GLN A 48 7.13 0.90 -2.39
CA GLN A 48 7.66 0.97 -3.74
C GLN A 48 7.91 -0.43 -4.29
N GLU A 49 8.51 -1.30 -3.51
CA GLU A 49 8.77 -2.66 -3.94
C GLU A 49 7.48 -3.42 -4.18
N TRP A 50 6.47 -3.18 -3.35
CA TRP A 50 5.18 -3.80 -3.56
C TRP A 50 4.58 -3.36 -4.89
N GLU A 51 4.66 -2.06 -5.18
CA GLU A 51 4.15 -1.54 -6.45
C GLU A 51 4.90 -2.14 -7.63
N ASP A 52 6.21 -2.26 -7.51
CA ASP A 52 7.04 -2.80 -8.59
C ASP A 52 6.76 -4.28 -8.83
N SER A 53 6.35 -4.99 -7.80
CA SER A 53 6.08 -6.42 -7.93
C SER A 53 4.67 -6.72 -8.40
N ARG A 54 3.82 -5.69 -8.52
CA ARG A 54 2.45 -5.92 -9.00
C ARG A 54 2.48 -6.21 -10.49
N PRO A 55 1.61 -7.11 -10.95
CA PRO A 55 1.54 -7.36 -12.38
C PRO A 55 1.05 -6.13 -13.14
N VAL A 56 1.57 -5.97 -14.32
CA VAL A 56 1.11 -4.90 -15.20
C VAL A 56 -0.36 -5.12 -15.51
N ALA A 57 -1.16 -4.08 -15.38
CA ALA A 57 -2.57 -4.18 -15.70
C ALA A 57 -2.73 -4.41 -17.20
N GLN A 58 -3.42 -5.45 -17.54
CA GLN A 58 -3.71 -5.71 -18.92
C GLN A 58 -4.77 -4.76 -19.37
N CYS A 59 -4.63 -4.32 -20.31
CA CYS A 59 -5.56 -3.39 -20.56
C CYS A 59 -6.73 -3.71 -21.13
N LYS A 60 -6.93 -4.14 -20.74
CA LYS A 60 -7.85 -4.20 -20.87
C LYS A 60 -8.52 -3.40 -20.33
N VAL A 61 -8.43 -3.06 -20.38
CA VAL A 61 -8.83 -2.48 -19.66
C VAL A 61 -9.14 -1.64 -19.33
N ALA A 62 -9.07 -1.46 -19.66
CA ALA A 62 -9.32 -0.66 -19.30
C ALA A 62 -10.10 -0.26 -18.73
N THR A 63 -10.26 -0.49 -18.73
CA THR A 63 -10.97 -0.24 -18.20
C THR A 63 -11.21 0.17 -17.37
N SER A 64 -11.12 0.25 -17.24
CA SER A 64 -11.42 0.49 -16.47
C SER A 64 -11.47 0.82 -15.68
N GLY A 65 -11.24 0.85 -15.59
CA GLY A 65 -11.59 0.95 -14.64
C GLY A 65 -11.70 1.17 -13.99
#